data_d582b0ebccec704a76a6d2d02b36c322
#
_entry.id   d582b0ebccec704a76a6d2d02b36c322
#
_cell.length_a   1.000
_cell.length_b   1.000
_cell.length_c   1.000
_cell.angle_alpha   90.00
_cell.angle_beta   90.00
_cell.angle_gamma   90.00
#
_symmetry.space_group_name_H-M   'P 1'
#
loop_
_entity.id
_entity.type
_entity.pdbx_description
1 polymer ?
#
loop_
_entity_poly.entity_id
_entity_poly.type
_entity_poly.pdbx_seq_one_letter_code
_entity_poly.pdbx_strand_id
1 'polypeptide(L)'
;MIRSPDPRPQGRRPPSFLHLPRLLAAGLALACVQAGAAPSTFGPVIGAALLCRSALDNAYFHDYLTKSFGPSYKREGGAYWFRTDATLWGAQVREVMVSDDSSKLVFIGAVTDSTPEELEKSVRAAAGVAFRPADSSPFPVRTSNPGSTIAYQNDKSKIYCAKFKPLPAGR
;
A
#
# COMPACT_ATOMS: atom_id res chain seq x y z
N MET A 1 -28.99 -4.37 87.61
CA MET A 1 -27.77 -3.95 88.33
C MET A 1 -26.77 -3.48 87.28
N ILE A 2 -26.74 -2.17 87.02
CA ILE A 2 -25.81 -1.20 87.55
C ILE A 2 -24.36 -1.57 87.25
N ARG A 3 -23.73 -0.94 86.24
CA ARG A 3 -22.73 0.11 86.38
C ARG A 3 -22.07 0.45 85.04
N SER A 4 -22.27 1.70 84.62
CA SER A 4 -21.27 2.56 83.94
C SER A 4 -20.29 3.12 84.98
N PRO A 5 -19.23 3.88 84.64
CA PRO A 5 -18.84 4.61 83.47
C PRO A 5 -17.30 4.64 83.18
N ASP A 6 -16.94 5.11 81.99
CA ASP A 6 -15.89 6.07 81.54
C ASP A 6 -14.73 6.47 82.49
N PRO A 7 -13.56 6.97 82.03
CA PRO A 7 -13.32 7.92 80.93
C PRO A 7 -11.96 7.75 80.14
N ARG A 8 -11.88 8.50 79.03
CA ARG A 8 -10.72 8.79 78.18
C ARG A 8 -9.53 9.42 78.94
N PRO A 9 -8.33 9.35 78.28
CA PRO A 9 -7.68 10.61 77.94
C PRO A 9 -7.21 10.76 76.52
N GLN A 10 -7.30 11.99 76.07
CA GLN A 10 -6.78 12.57 74.85
C GLN A 10 -5.25 12.52 74.82
N GLY A 11 -4.66 11.99 73.71
CA GLY A 11 -3.23 12.07 73.45
C GLY A 11 -2.96 12.75 72.14
N ARG A 12 -2.26 13.82 72.20
CA ARG A 12 -1.79 14.83 71.27
C ARG A 12 -1.29 14.24 69.95
N ARG A 13 -1.69 14.86 68.82
CA ARG A 13 -1.13 14.74 67.49
C ARG A 13 0.23 15.44 67.38
N PRO A 14 1.27 14.87 66.81
CA PRO A 14 2.40 15.61 66.29
C PRO A 14 2.15 16.01 64.80
N PRO A 15 2.85 17.06 64.32
CA PRO A 15 2.56 17.69 63.02
C PRO A 15 3.06 16.87 61.86
N SER A 16 2.24 16.80 60.84
CA SER A 16 2.52 16.17 59.55
C SER A 16 3.57 16.95 58.77
N PHE A 17 4.72 16.39 58.54
CA PHE A 17 5.64 16.87 57.53
C PHE A 17 5.12 16.45 56.14
N LEU A 18 4.73 17.43 55.36
CA LEU A 18 4.41 17.33 53.95
C LEU A 18 5.69 16.97 53.18
N HIS A 19 5.86 15.68 52.85
CA HIS A 19 6.76 15.29 51.76
C HIS A 19 5.96 15.24 50.48
N LEU A 20 6.13 16.28 49.64
CA LEU A 20 5.71 16.27 48.23
C LEU A 20 6.59 15.25 47.47
N PRO A 21 6.04 14.19 46.89
CA PRO A 21 6.78 13.44 45.88
C PRO A 21 6.76 14.26 44.59
N ARG A 22 7.95 14.67 44.13
CA ARG A 22 8.18 15.16 42.77
C ARG A 22 7.83 14.04 41.82
N LEU A 23 6.65 14.11 41.23
CA LEU A 23 6.28 13.30 40.05
C LEU A 23 7.12 13.78 38.88
N LEU A 24 8.20 13.05 38.58
CA LEU A 24 8.89 13.07 37.30
C LEU A 24 7.93 12.50 36.27
N ALA A 25 7.21 13.39 35.59
CA ALA A 25 6.47 13.03 34.37
C ALA A 25 7.49 12.73 33.26
N ALA A 26 7.88 11.48 33.14
CA ALA A 26 8.59 10.99 31.97
C ALA A 26 7.63 11.03 30.78
N GLY A 27 7.69 12.10 29.98
CA GLY A 27 6.97 12.23 28.73
C GLY A 27 7.49 11.19 27.74
N LEU A 28 6.74 10.10 27.58
CA LEU A 28 6.93 9.16 26.48
C LEU A 28 6.44 9.87 25.20
N ALA A 29 7.38 10.47 24.46
CA ALA A 29 7.09 10.95 23.10
C ALA A 29 6.86 9.70 22.23
N LEU A 30 5.59 9.31 22.03
CA LEU A 30 5.20 8.40 20.98
C LEU A 30 5.50 9.09 19.65
N ALA A 31 6.62 8.73 19.02
CA ALA A 31 6.85 9.02 17.61
C ALA A 31 5.81 8.21 16.81
N CYS A 32 4.69 8.83 16.46
CA CYS A 32 3.77 8.30 15.47
C CYS A 32 4.53 8.22 14.14
N VAL A 33 5.00 7.03 13.79
CA VAL A 33 5.40 6.72 12.43
C VAL A 33 4.13 6.82 11.59
N GLN A 34 3.95 7.94 10.90
CA GLN A 34 2.87 8.08 9.94
C GLN A 34 3.19 7.14 8.77
N ALA A 35 2.57 5.99 8.75
CA ALA A 35 2.44 5.20 7.53
C ALA A 35 1.67 6.09 6.56
N GLY A 36 2.36 6.64 5.54
CA GLY A 36 1.76 7.51 4.54
C GLY A 36 0.67 6.72 3.83
N ALA A 37 -0.60 7.09 4.05
CA ALA A 37 -1.71 6.50 3.32
C ALA A 37 -1.55 6.80 1.82
N ALA A 38 -1.86 5.82 0.98
CA ALA A 38 -1.86 6.01 -0.47
C ALA A 38 -2.81 7.16 -0.85
N PRO A 39 -2.43 8.01 -1.84
CA PRO A 39 -3.27 9.13 -2.24
C PRO A 39 -4.61 8.62 -2.81
N SER A 40 -5.68 9.36 -2.56
CA SER A 40 -7.03 9.03 -3.07
C SER A 40 -7.09 8.91 -4.60
N THR A 41 -6.14 9.51 -5.30
CA THR A 41 -5.98 9.42 -6.76
C THR A 41 -5.30 8.14 -7.24
N PHE A 42 -4.80 7.28 -6.34
CA PHE A 42 -4.08 6.06 -6.72
C PHE A 42 -4.94 5.13 -7.59
N GLY A 43 -6.18 4.88 -7.19
CA GLY A 43 -7.13 4.10 -7.98
C GLY A 43 -7.40 4.67 -9.37
N PRO A 44 -7.85 5.92 -9.48
CA PRO A 44 -8.08 6.59 -10.78
C PRO A 44 -6.83 6.66 -11.68
N VAL A 45 -5.65 6.89 -11.13
CA VAL A 45 -4.41 7.05 -11.92
C VAL A 45 -3.79 5.70 -12.24
N ILE A 46 -3.38 4.96 -11.23
CA ILE A 46 -2.62 3.71 -11.42
C ILE A 46 -3.58 2.57 -11.82
N GLY A 47 -4.75 2.49 -11.17
CA GLY A 47 -5.73 1.46 -11.51
C GLY A 47 -6.24 1.57 -12.96
N ALA A 48 -6.53 2.76 -13.46
CA ALA A 48 -6.92 2.97 -14.85
C ALA A 48 -5.79 2.59 -15.83
N ALA A 49 -4.55 2.94 -15.50
CA ALA A 49 -3.38 2.60 -16.32
C ALA A 49 -3.12 1.09 -16.36
N LEU A 50 -3.20 0.41 -15.22
CA LEU A 50 -3.08 -1.05 -15.13
C LEU A 50 -4.15 -1.79 -15.96
N LEU A 51 -5.36 -1.23 -16.04
CA LEU A 51 -6.43 -1.77 -16.87
C LEU A 51 -6.33 -1.36 -18.35
N CYS A 52 -5.24 -0.71 -18.78
CA CYS A 52 -5.07 -0.16 -20.12
C CYS A 52 -6.17 0.85 -20.55
N ARG A 53 -6.81 1.52 -19.59
CA ARG A 53 -7.90 2.49 -19.83
C ARG A 53 -7.40 3.94 -19.95
N SER A 54 -6.10 4.15 -19.78
CA SER A 54 -5.44 5.45 -19.98
C SER A 54 -4.25 5.33 -20.91
N ALA A 55 -3.77 6.46 -21.44
CA ALA A 55 -2.51 6.50 -22.13
C ALA A 55 -1.36 6.12 -21.19
N LEU A 56 -0.38 5.38 -21.70
CA LEU A 56 0.82 5.04 -20.95
C LEU A 56 1.85 6.17 -21.14
N ASP A 57 2.08 6.91 -20.07
CA ASP A 57 3.10 7.96 -19.98
C ASP A 57 4.03 7.62 -18.80
N ASN A 58 5.20 7.09 -19.12
CA ASN A 58 6.15 6.64 -18.10
C ASN A 58 6.70 7.78 -17.26
N ALA A 59 6.95 8.95 -17.86
CA ALA A 59 7.46 10.11 -17.14
C ALA A 59 6.43 10.60 -16.11
N TYR A 60 5.17 10.66 -16.52
CA TYR A 60 4.07 11.00 -15.63
C TYR A 60 3.92 10.01 -14.46
N PHE A 61 3.89 8.69 -14.74
CA PHE A 61 3.75 7.69 -13.69
C PHE A 61 4.95 7.62 -12.76
N HIS A 62 6.16 7.79 -13.29
CA HIS A 62 7.38 7.85 -12.47
C HIS A 62 7.34 9.06 -11.52
N ASP A 63 6.97 10.24 -12.01
CA ASP A 63 6.83 11.45 -11.20
C ASP A 63 5.72 11.30 -10.14
N TYR A 64 4.55 10.80 -10.55
CA TYR A 64 3.43 10.53 -9.65
C TYR A 64 3.82 9.58 -8.50
N LEU A 65 4.47 8.45 -8.81
CA LEU A 65 4.88 7.46 -7.82
C LEU A 65 5.99 8.01 -6.91
N THR A 66 6.93 8.76 -7.46
CA THR A 66 7.99 9.41 -6.68
C THR A 66 7.42 10.40 -5.67
N LYS A 67 6.43 11.22 -6.07
CA LYS A 67 5.77 12.17 -5.18
C LYS A 67 4.89 11.50 -4.12
N SER A 68 4.29 10.36 -4.46
CA SER A 68 3.34 9.66 -3.59
C SER A 68 4.00 8.70 -2.61
N PHE A 69 5.08 8.03 -3.00
CA PHE A 69 5.69 6.92 -2.26
C PHE A 69 7.21 7.06 -2.08
N GLY A 70 7.79 8.16 -2.56
CA GLY A 70 9.24 8.38 -2.54
C GLY A 70 9.93 7.79 -3.77
N PRO A 71 11.27 7.87 -3.83
CA PRO A 71 12.04 7.44 -4.99
C PRO A 71 11.93 5.93 -5.20
N SER A 72 12.13 5.49 -6.45
CA SER A 72 12.22 4.06 -6.76
C SER A 72 13.33 3.40 -5.93
N TYR A 73 13.04 2.25 -5.33
CA TYR A 73 14.01 1.55 -4.48
C TYR A 73 14.95 0.64 -5.27
N LYS A 74 14.60 0.32 -6.51
CA LYS A 74 15.46 -0.41 -7.46
C LYS A 74 15.12 -0.06 -8.91
N ARG A 75 16.09 -0.32 -9.80
CA ARG A 75 15.93 -0.30 -11.26
C ARG A 75 16.40 -1.64 -11.80
N GLU A 76 15.48 -2.45 -12.32
CA GLU A 76 15.74 -3.81 -12.76
C GLU A 76 14.74 -4.23 -13.84
N GLY A 77 15.20 -5.06 -14.80
CA GLY A 77 14.34 -5.60 -15.87
C GLY A 77 13.75 -4.52 -16.78
N GLY A 78 14.43 -3.39 -16.96
CA GLY A 78 13.94 -2.28 -17.77
C GLY A 78 12.83 -1.48 -17.08
N ALA A 79 12.78 -1.47 -15.73
CA ALA A 79 11.78 -0.76 -14.95
C ALA A 79 12.33 -0.12 -13.70
N TYR A 80 11.69 0.99 -13.29
CA TYR A 80 11.76 1.56 -11.95
C TYR A 80 10.73 0.88 -11.06
N TRP A 81 11.13 0.47 -9.84
CA TRP A 81 10.29 -0.23 -8.89
C TRP A 81 10.05 0.63 -7.66
N PHE A 82 8.79 0.76 -7.27
CA PHE A 82 8.34 1.53 -6.12
C PHE A 82 7.67 0.60 -5.11
N ARG A 83 8.04 0.74 -3.83
CA ARG A 83 7.27 0.10 -2.75
C ARG A 83 6.03 0.94 -2.50
N THR A 84 4.90 0.28 -2.37
CA THR A 84 3.63 0.93 -2.09
C THR A 84 2.93 0.24 -0.93
N ASP A 85 2.13 0.99 -0.19
CA ASP A 85 1.16 0.44 0.75
C ASP A 85 -0.21 0.99 0.34
N ALA A 86 -0.78 0.37 -0.67
CA ALA A 86 -1.99 0.85 -1.34
C ALA A 86 -2.94 -0.31 -1.63
N THR A 87 -4.21 0.01 -1.81
CA THR A 87 -5.22 -0.97 -2.19
C THR A 87 -5.84 -0.60 -3.53
N LEU A 88 -5.95 -1.57 -4.44
CA LEU A 88 -6.70 -1.47 -5.69
C LEU A 88 -7.73 -2.59 -5.75
N TRP A 89 -8.98 -2.25 -6.02
CA TRP A 89 -10.09 -3.22 -6.16
C TRP A 89 -10.23 -4.19 -4.97
N GLY A 90 -9.81 -3.76 -3.77
CA GLY A 90 -9.78 -4.59 -2.56
C GLY A 90 -8.53 -5.49 -2.43
N ALA A 91 -7.63 -5.51 -3.40
CA ALA A 91 -6.36 -6.21 -3.33
C ALA A 91 -5.24 -5.28 -2.83
N GLN A 92 -4.39 -5.79 -1.93
CA GLN A 92 -3.23 -5.07 -1.44
C GLN A 92 -2.15 -5.02 -2.51
N VAL A 93 -1.69 -3.81 -2.87
CA VAL A 93 -0.60 -3.56 -3.81
C VAL A 93 0.68 -3.29 -3.02
N ARG A 94 1.70 -4.09 -3.24
CA ARG A 94 3.02 -3.99 -2.57
C ARG A 94 4.04 -3.25 -3.37
N GLU A 95 4.00 -3.42 -4.66
CA GLU A 95 4.96 -2.81 -5.58
C GLU A 95 4.27 -2.33 -6.83
N VAL A 96 4.75 -1.20 -7.34
CA VAL A 96 4.40 -0.72 -8.67
C VAL A 96 5.68 -0.56 -9.47
N MET A 97 5.66 -0.97 -10.73
CA MET A 97 6.77 -0.83 -11.65
C MET A 97 6.35 -0.02 -12.88
N VAL A 98 7.26 0.83 -13.33
CA VAL A 98 7.10 1.65 -14.55
C VAL A 98 8.30 1.41 -15.43
N SER A 99 8.10 1.13 -16.73
CA SER A 99 9.22 0.91 -17.64
C SER A 99 10.15 2.11 -17.72
N ASP A 100 11.43 1.83 -17.78
CA ASP A 100 12.47 2.84 -18.01
C ASP A 100 12.82 2.99 -19.49
N ASP A 101 13.79 3.86 -19.79
CA ASP A 101 14.19 4.13 -21.17
C ASP A 101 14.86 2.95 -21.87
N SER A 102 15.42 1.99 -21.12
CA SER A 102 16.07 0.80 -21.68
C SER A 102 15.08 -0.25 -22.18
N SER A 103 13.83 -0.21 -21.71
CA SER A 103 12.78 -1.14 -22.16
C SER A 103 12.33 -0.84 -23.57
N LYS A 104 12.09 -1.88 -24.37
CA LYS A 104 11.42 -1.76 -25.68
C LYS A 104 9.90 -1.52 -25.56
N LEU A 105 9.36 -1.72 -24.37
CA LEU A 105 7.95 -1.53 -24.05
C LEU A 105 7.77 -0.26 -23.20
N VAL A 106 6.63 0.37 -23.36
CA VAL A 106 6.07 1.30 -22.40
C VAL A 106 5.09 0.49 -21.56
N PHE A 107 5.30 0.41 -20.24
CA PHE A 107 4.41 -0.36 -19.38
C PHE A 107 4.33 0.21 -17.97
N ILE A 108 3.22 -0.12 -17.34
CA ILE A 108 3.01 -0.01 -15.89
C ILE A 108 2.54 -1.36 -15.37
N GLY A 109 3.03 -1.78 -14.21
CA GLY A 109 2.63 -3.01 -13.56
C GLY A 109 2.54 -2.85 -12.05
N ALA A 110 1.79 -3.74 -11.41
CA ALA A 110 1.68 -3.82 -9.96
C ALA A 110 1.76 -5.27 -9.50
N VAL A 111 2.42 -5.49 -8.35
CA VAL A 111 2.42 -6.78 -7.64
C VAL A 111 1.44 -6.69 -6.49
N THR A 112 0.53 -7.65 -6.39
CA THR A 112 -0.47 -7.73 -5.33
C THR A 112 -0.26 -8.97 -4.47
N ASP A 113 -0.78 -8.95 -3.24
CA ASP A 113 -0.72 -10.10 -2.33
C ASP A 113 -1.79 -11.18 -2.65
N SER A 114 -2.66 -10.92 -3.64
CA SER A 114 -3.72 -11.85 -4.08
C SER A 114 -3.18 -12.84 -5.12
N THR A 115 -3.80 -13.99 -5.21
CA THR A 115 -3.62 -14.89 -6.36
C THR A 115 -4.23 -14.28 -7.63
N PRO A 116 -3.84 -14.72 -8.83
CA PRO A 116 -4.44 -14.24 -10.09
C PRO A 116 -5.96 -14.39 -10.16
N GLU A 117 -6.51 -15.48 -9.61
CA GLU A 117 -7.94 -15.76 -9.57
C GLU A 117 -8.69 -14.81 -8.64
N GLU A 118 -8.14 -14.54 -7.45
CA GLU A 118 -8.70 -13.58 -6.49
C GLU A 118 -8.63 -12.17 -7.05
N LEU A 119 -7.51 -11.79 -7.67
CA LEU A 119 -7.35 -10.48 -8.28
C LEU A 119 -8.33 -10.30 -9.44
N GLU A 120 -8.49 -11.30 -10.33
CA GLU A 120 -9.49 -11.25 -11.40
C GLU A 120 -10.90 -11.03 -10.87
N LYS A 121 -11.29 -11.79 -9.84
CA LYS A 121 -12.60 -11.65 -9.19
C LYS A 121 -12.81 -10.23 -8.64
N SER A 122 -11.80 -9.70 -7.97
CA SER A 122 -11.82 -8.36 -7.38
C SER A 122 -11.92 -7.27 -8.45
N VAL A 123 -11.12 -7.36 -9.51
CA VAL A 123 -11.17 -6.42 -10.64
C VAL A 123 -12.52 -6.49 -11.36
N ARG A 124 -13.06 -7.68 -11.58
CA ARG A 124 -14.36 -7.85 -12.21
C ARG A 124 -15.46 -7.19 -11.37
N ALA A 125 -15.46 -7.40 -10.05
CA ALA A 125 -16.45 -6.83 -9.16
C ALA A 125 -16.37 -5.30 -9.07
N ALA A 126 -15.16 -4.74 -9.00
CA ALA A 126 -14.97 -3.30 -8.77
C ALA A 126 -14.91 -2.46 -10.06
N ALA A 127 -14.42 -3.02 -11.17
CA ALA A 127 -14.15 -2.30 -12.42
C ALA A 127 -14.89 -2.85 -13.64
N GLY A 128 -15.63 -3.96 -13.50
CA GLY A 128 -16.37 -4.59 -14.59
C GLY A 128 -15.50 -5.20 -15.69
N VAL A 129 -14.20 -5.45 -15.42
CA VAL A 129 -13.27 -6.02 -16.41
C VAL A 129 -13.19 -7.52 -16.22
N ALA A 130 -13.46 -8.27 -17.28
CA ALA A 130 -13.30 -9.71 -17.33
C ALA A 130 -11.97 -10.08 -17.97
N PHE A 131 -11.30 -11.08 -17.43
CA PHE A 131 -10.08 -11.67 -17.96
C PHE A 131 -10.38 -13.05 -18.53
N ARG A 132 -9.55 -13.49 -19.47
CA ARG A 132 -9.61 -14.84 -20.05
C ARG A 132 -8.22 -15.45 -20.03
N PRO A 133 -8.07 -16.75 -19.70
CA PRO A 133 -6.82 -17.45 -19.86
C PRO A 133 -6.31 -17.35 -21.30
N ALA A 134 -5.03 -17.04 -21.46
CA ALA A 134 -4.39 -16.98 -22.79
C ALA A 134 -3.94 -18.37 -23.28
N ASP A 135 -3.81 -19.33 -22.36
CA ASP A 135 -3.39 -20.70 -22.63
C ASP A 135 -4.02 -21.67 -21.61
N SER A 136 -3.75 -22.97 -21.78
CA SER A 136 -4.22 -24.06 -20.92
C SER A 136 -3.16 -24.57 -19.94
N SER A 137 -2.09 -23.80 -19.68
CA SER A 137 -1.06 -24.17 -18.71
C SER A 137 -1.61 -24.20 -17.27
N PRO A 138 -0.91 -24.84 -16.31
CA PRO A 138 -1.29 -24.80 -14.90
C PRO A 138 -1.30 -23.39 -14.31
N PHE A 139 -0.56 -22.45 -14.91
CA PHE A 139 -0.44 -21.06 -14.50
C PHE A 139 -0.69 -20.10 -15.66
N PRO A 140 -1.90 -20.08 -16.23
CA PRO A 140 -2.18 -19.33 -17.45
C PRO A 140 -2.09 -17.83 -17.20
N VAL A 141 -1.45 -17.15 -18.14
CA VAL A 141 -1.56 -15.68 -18.20
C VAL A 141 -3.02 -15.33 -18.56
N ARG A 142 -3.58 -14.34 -17.89
CA ARG A 142 -4.96 -13.90 -18.09
C ARG A 142 -4.98 -12.54 -18.74
N THR A 143 -5.72 -12.39 -19.82
CA THR A 143 -5.80 -11.14 -20.59
C THR A 143 -7.21 -10.59 -20.62
N SER A 144 -7.33 -9.26 -20.66
CA SER A 144 -8.59 -8.55 -20.82
C SER A 144 -8.61 -7.72 -22.10
N ASN A 145 -9.77 -7.21 -22.48
CA ASN A 145 -9.90 -6.13 -23.44
C ASN A 145 -10.00 -4.81 -22.64
N PRO A 146 -9.10 -3.79 -22.88
CA PRO A 146 -8.24 -3.58 -24.06
C PRO A 146 -6.78 -4.07 -23.94
N GLY A 147 -6.41 -4.96 -23.01
CA GLY A 147 -5.07 -5.54 -23.05
C GLY A 147 -4.34 -5.62 -21.71
N SER A 148 -5.06 -5.35 -20.59
CA SER A 148 -4.51 -5.62 -19.26
C SER A 148 -4.24 -7.11 -19.08
N THR A 149 -3.14 -7.43 -18.43
CA THR A 149 -2.68 -8.80 -18.23
C THR A 149 -2.46 -9.09 -16.76
N ILE A 150 -2.93 -10.24 -16.28
CA ILE A 150 -2.62 -10.80 -14.97
C ILE A 150 -1.76 -12.04 -15.17
N ALA A 151 -0.64 -12.11 -14.44
CA ALA A 151 0.28 -13.24 -14.45
C ALA A 151 0.60 -13.66 -13.02
N TYR A 152 0.99 -14.91 -12.82
CA TYR A 152 1.53 -15.42 -11.58
C TYR A 152 2.88 -14.76 -11.26
N GLN A 153 3.09 -14.45 -9.98
CA GLN A 153 4.33 -13.94 -9.41
C GLN A 153 4.62 -14.72 -8.12
N ASN A 154 5.14 -15.94 -8.26
CA ASN A 154 5.22 -16.94 -7.18
C ASN A 154 3.79 -17.26 -6.66
N ASP A 155 3.53 -17.05 -5.38
CA ASP A 155 2.22 -17.18 -4.72
C ASP A 155 1.33 -15.93 -4.85
N LYS A 156 1.78 -14.91 -5.57
CA LYS A 156 1.13 -13.60 -5.77
C LYS A 156 0.73 -13.41 -7.22
N SER A 157 0.17 -12.25 -7.52
CA SER A 157 -0.11 -11.86 -8.88
C SER A 157 0.56 -10.54 -9.28
N LYS A 158 0.84 -10.44 -10.56
CA LYS A 158 1.26 -9.22 -11.23
C LYS A 158 0.21 -8.84 -12.25
N ILE A 159 -0.34 -7.63 -12.14
CA ILE A 159 -1.19 -7.04 -13.17
C ILE A 159 -0.40 -5.96 -13.90
N TYR A 160 -0.51 -5.90 -15.23
CA TYR A 160 0.19 -4.88 -16.01
C TYR A 160 -0.54 -4.52 -17.30
N CYS A 161 -0.26 -3.32 -17.78
CA CYS A 161 -0.55 -2.85 -19.14
C CYS A 161 0.78 -2.52 -19.83
N ALA A 162 0.98 -3.07 -21.02
CA ALA A 162 2.20 -2.86 -21.79
C ALA A 162 1.89 -2.63 -23.28
N LYS A 163 2.67 -1.74 -23.92
CA LYS A 163 2.60 -1.45 -25.36
C LYS A 163 4.02 -1.32 -25.89
N PHE A 164 4.23 -1.67 -27.16
CA PHE A 164 5.48 -1.37 -27.83
C PHE A 164 5.68 0.14 -27.96
N LYS A 165 6.91 0.59 -27.77
CA LYS A 165 7.27 1.98 -28.09
C LYS A 165 7.02 2.20 -29.59
N PRO A 166 6.48 3.38 -29.98
CA PRO A 166 6.38 3.73 -31.37
C PRO A 166 7.77 3.70 -32.01
N LEU A 167 7.85 3.12 -33.20
CA LEU A 167 9.08 3.24 -33.98
C LEU A 167 9.35 4.72 -34.25
N PRO A 168 10.64 5.17 -34.19
CA PRO A 168 10.95 6.52 -34.60
C PRO A 168 10.49 6.69 -36.05
N ALA A 169 9.79 7.79 -36.32
CA ALA A 169 9.38 8.14 -37.68
C ALA A 169 10.63 8.10 -38.56
N GLY A 170 10.64 7.21 -39.55
CA GLY A 170 11.74 7.10 -40.49
C GLY A 170 11.98 8.47 -41.14
N ARG A 171 13.23 8.96 -41.07
CA ARG A 171 13.66 10.15 -41.80
C ARG A 171 13.86 9.80 -43.27
#